data_b6b4796715e541c3a4c5c5f286127193
#
_entry.id   b6b4796715e541c3a4c5c5f286127193
#
_cell.length_a   1.000
_cell.length_b   1.000
_cell.length_c   1.000
_cell.angle_alpha   90.00
_cell.angle_beta   90.00
_cell.angle_gamma   90.00
#
_symmetry.space_group_name_H-M   'P 1'
#
loop_
_entity.id
_entity.type
_entity.pdbx_description
1 polymer ?
#
loop_
_entity_poly.entity_id
_entity_poly.type
_entity_poly.pdbx_seq_one_letter_code
_entity_poly.pdbx_strand_id
1 'polypeptide(L)'
;MSEVEIHELEENQIEELLQFLRKWGADHPELGEGSIIRWQKCFRFVALHDGRIVGYIGQISHDFKYGEHASAAGILKVGWGVTLVLDMSDDKLRKKAGRGLLSRCENNPPYLFTGVGVVPTIEEPYKRRGYAIRRDSSKMYARFSRPRKALNYLGKPIYYAPILKMANLIYKSRTSFNNSRLRKIEQFDPAWDSLWDDFLSRQYDLYGVRNAEYLNYKLSQPNRSYHVYVHDDGGYIIFRLAIHRIRDLKLVKICDLLGQERAKFELIGPAMKFNLEQDSYGIIALGSVEDEAIYRNAGLYISRPYPIALRKDIAEKMHVTFFDSDLDNLW
;
A
#
# COMPACT_ATOMS: atom_id res chain seq x y z
N MET A 1 12.96 -10.19 -36.00
CA MET A 1 12.44 -9.46 -34.81
C MET A 1 13.14 -10.03 -33.60
N SER A 2 13.95 -9.23 -32.93
CA SER A 2 14.68 -9.65 -31.73
C SER A 2 13.70 -10.09 -30.63
N GLU A 3 14.12 -11.04 -29.86
CA GLU A 3 13.32 -11.63 -28.79
C GLU A 3 13.38 -10.74 -27.54
N VAL A 4 12.29 -10.67 -26.78
CA VAL A 4 12.29 -10.03 -25.45
C VAL A 4 12.68 -11.10 -24.44
N GLU A 5 13.78 -10.89 -23.76
CA GLU A 5 14.29 -11.76 -22.71
C GLU A 5 13.84 -11.25 -21.34
N ILE A 6 13.45 -12.18 -20.45
CA ILE A 6 13.03 -11.84 -19.08
C ILE A 6 13.94 -12.56 -18.11
N HIS A 7 14.62 -11.81 -17.27
CA HIS A 7 15.48 -12.38 -16.23
C HIS A 7 15.45 -11.57 -14.93
N GLU A 8 16.06 -12.07 -13.89
CA GLU A 8 16.26 -11.36 -12.65
C GLU A 8 17.30 -10.26 -12.84
N LEU A 9 17.07 -9.09 -12.25
CA LEU A 9 17.98 -7.95 -12.34
C LEU A 9 19.34 -8.30 -11.72
N GLU A 10 20.39 -8.08 -12.46
CA GLU A 10 21.77 -8.19 -11.99
C GLU A 10 22.26 -6.87 -11.38
N GLU A 11 23.23 -6.96 -10.45
CA GLU A 11 23.78 -5.77 -9.75
C GLU A 11 24.38 -4.74 -10.71
N ASN A 12 25.03 -5.20 -11.77
CA ASN A 12 25.64 -4.35 -12.82
C ASN A 12 24.60 -3.60 -13.66
N GLN A 13 23.33 -4.01 -13.63
CA GLN A 13 22.22 -3.38 -14.39
C GLN A 13 21.47 -2.32 -13.58
N ILE A 14 21.80 -2.12 -12.31
CA ILE A 14 21.05 -1.18 -11.43
C ILE A 14 21.08 0.23 -11.99
N GLU A 15 22.21 0.73 -12.46
CA GLU A 15 22.28 2.10 -12.97
C GLU A 15 21.48 2.28 -14.26
N GLU A 16 21.47 1.29 -15.15
CA GLU A 16 20.61 1.28 -16.33
C GLU A 16 19.13 1.25 -15.94
N LEU A 17 18.76 0.41 -14.96
CA LEU A 17 17.40 0.39 -14.42
C LEU A 17 16.99 1.76 -13.86
N LEU A 18 17.85 2.41 -13.10
CA LEU A 18 17.54 3.74 -12.55
C LEU A 18 17.31 4.78 -13.65
N GLN A 19 18.08 4.74 -14.73
CA GLN A 19 17.87 5.59 -15.90
C GLN A 19 16.53 5.30 -16.58
N PHE A 20 16.21 4.00 -16.76
CA PHE A 20 14.94 3.56 -17.30
C PHE A 20 13.75 4.02 -16.44
N LEU A 21 13.83 3.86 -15.12
CA LEU A 21 12.78 4.28 -14.19
C LEU A 21 12.59 5.81 -14.16
N ARG A 22 13.66 6.60 -14.25
CA ARG A 22 13.56 8.06 -14.37
C ARG A 22 12.85 8.49 -15.64
N LYS A 23 13.04 7.77 -16.74
CA LYS A 23 12.43 8.07 -18.03
C LYS A 23 10.95 7.63 -18.08
N TRP A 24 10.66 6.44 -17.65
CA TRP A 24 9.35 5.77 -17.85
C TRP A 24 8.51 5.66 -16.58
N GLY A 25 9.12 5.79 -15.42
CA GLY A 25 8.46 5.80 -14.11
C GLY A 25 8.16 7.20 -13.60
N ALA A 26 7.83 8.16 -14.45
CA ALA A 26 7.65 9.57 -14.08
C ALA A 26 6.59 9.81 -12.98
N ASP A 27 5.59 8.92 -12.89
CA ASP A 27 4.59 8.98 -11.82
C ASP A 27 5.10 8.48 -10.45
N HIS A 28 6.32 7.91 -10.43
CA HIS A 28 6.95 7.30 -9.25
C HIS A 28 8.41 7.75 -9.11
N PRO A 29 8.68 9.05 -8.94
CA PRO A 29 10.05 9.60 -8.96
C PRO A 29 10.95 9.01 -7.86
N GLU A 30 10.39 8.54 -6.75
CA GLU A 30 11.13 7.87 -5.67
C GLU A 30 11.78 6.56 -6.12
N LEU A 31 11.25 5.89 -7.13
CA LEU A 31 11.86 4.65 -7.66
C LEU A 31 13.15 4.91 -8.43
N GLY A 32 13.30 6.12 -8.96
CA GLY A 32 14.56 6.58 -9.55
C GLY A 32 15.64 6.92 -8.51
N GLU A 33 15.32 6.85 -7.20
CA GLU A 33 16.27 6.99 -6.11
C GLU A 33 16.85 5.61 -5.76
N GLY A 34 18.10 5.37 -6.11
CA GLY A 34 18.77 4.09 -5.90
C GLY A 34 18.76 3.57 -4.46
N SER A 35 18.54 4.45 -3.47
CA SER A 35 18.41 4.09 -2.06
C SER A 35 17.22 3.15 -1.79
N ILE A 36 16.06 3.39 -2.40
CA ILE A 36 14.88 2.55 -2.23
C ILE A 36 15.06 1.21 -2.95
N ILE A 37 15.59 1.24 -4.17
CA ILE A 37 15.86 0.02 -4.92
C ILE A 37 16.84 -0.90 -4.16
N ARG A 38 17.87 -0.35 -3.53
CA ARG A 38 18.84 -1.14 -2.75
C ARG A 38 18.30 -1.59 -1.38
N TRP A 39 17.47 -0.79 -0.74
CA TRP A 39 16.89 -1.13 0.56
C TRP A 39 15.83 -2.22 0.48
N GLN A 40 14.97 -2.18 -0.54
CA GLN A 40 13.80 -3.03 -0.63
C GLN A 40 14.18 -4.50 -0.89
N LYS A 41 13.81 -5.38 0.05
CA LYS A 41 13.93 -6.84 -0.12
C LYS A 41 12.85 -7.33 -1.08
N CYS A 42 13.14 -7.36 -2.37
CA CYS A 42 12.21 -7.84 -3.38
C CYS A 42 12.96 -8.55 -4.51
N PHE A 43 12.27 -9.46 -5.17
CA PHE A 43 12.72 -9.95 -6.47
C PHE A 43 12.50 -8.86 -7.51
N ARG A 44 13.45 -8.70 -8.41
CA ARG A 44 13.39 -7.69 -9.47
C ARG A 44 13.57 -8.38 -10.80
N PHE A 45 12.59 -8.21 -11.67
CA PHE A 45 12.66 -8.77 -13.00
C PHE A 45 12.69 -7.65 -14.04
N VAL A 46 13.56 -7.83 -15.05
CA VAL A 46 13.69 -6.92 -16.17
C VAL A 46 13.36 -7.63 -17.47
N ALA A 47 12.80 -6.88 -18.40
CA ALA A 47 12.63 -7.27 -19.78
C ALA A 47 13.71 -6.57 -20.62
N LEU A 48 14.51 -7.34 -21.34
CA LEU A 48 15.51 -6.83 -22.26
C LEU A 48 15.07 -6.98 -23.70
N HIS A 49 15.40 -6.02 -24.52
CA HIS A 49 15.31 -6.06 -25.97
C HIS A 49 16.54 -5.41 -26.58
N ASP A 50 17.26 -6.18 -27.39
CA ASP A 50 18.58 -5.78 -27.94
C ASP A 50 19.55 -5.31 -26.84
N GLY A 51 19.59 -6.03 -25.71
CA GLY A 51 20.47 -5.77 -24.58
C GLY A 51 20.10 -4.53 -23.74
N ARG A 52 18.93 -3.89 -23.96
CA ARG A 52 18.48 -2.71 -23.22
C ARG A 52 17.23 -3.02 -22.41
N ILE A 53 17.12 -2.42 -21.22
CA ILE A 53 15.93 -2.55 -20.37
C ILE A 53 14.73 -1.83 -21.04
N VAL A 54 13.68 -2.61 -21.30
CA VAL A 54 12.40 -2.14 -21.88
C VAL A 54 11.20 -2.38 -20.95
N GLY A 55 11.44 -3.01 -19.80
CA GLY A 55 10.42 -3.23 -18.78
C GLY A 55 11.01 -3.65 -17.45
N TYR A 56 10.29 -3.36 -16.39
CA TYR A 56 10.64 -3.69 -15.01
C TYR A 56 9.40 -4.05 -14.21
N ILE A 57 9.53 -5.03 -13.32
CA ILE A 57 8.57 -5.33 -12.26
C ILE A 57 9.31 -5.75 -11.00
N GLY A 58 8.89 -5.22 -9.84
CA GLY A 58 9.30 -5.74 -8.54
C GLY A 58 8.28 -6.77 -8.03
N GLN A 59 8.75 -7.71 -7.22
CA GLN A 59 7.90 -8.64 -6.47
C GLN A 59 8.33 -8.67 -5.02
N ILE A 60 7.55 -8.02 -4.15
CA ILE A 60 7.78 -8.03 -2.71
C ILE A 60 7.20 -9.32 -2.13
N SER A 61 8.03 -10.07 -1.42
CA SER A 61 7.56 -11.24 -0.65
C SER A 61 7.07 -10.80 0.73
N HIS A 62 5.92 -11.34 1.12
CA HIS A 62 5.37 -11.15 2.46
C HIS A 62 4.67 -12.44 2.89
N ASP A 63 4.92 -12.86 4.12
CA ASP A 63 4.25 -14.01 4.69
C ASP A 63 2.88 -13.60 5.22
N PHE A 64 1.85 -14.37 4.80
CA PHE A 64 0.48 -14.23 5.27
C PHE A 64 0.11 -15.44 6.10
N LYS A 65 -0.72 -15.25 7.11
CA LYS A 65 -1.31 -16.32 7.93
C LYS A 65 -2.79 -16.40 7.68
N TYR A 66 -3.32 -17.62 7.80
CA TYR A 66 -4.75 -17.87 7.87
C TYR A 66 -5.24 -17.63 9.30
N GLY A 67 -6.38 -16.95 9.43
CA GLY A 67 -7.04 -16.70 10.70
C GLY A 67 -7.77 -17.94 11.23
N GLU A 68 -8.30 -17.83 12.45
CA GLU A 68 -8.99 -18.93 13.13
C GLU A 68 -10.24 -19.42 12.39
N HIS A 69 -10.90 -18.55 11.62
CA HIS A 69 -12.13 -18.87 10.89
C HIS A 69 -11.89 -19.25 9.43
N ALA A 70 -10.64 -19.28 8.98
CA ALA A 70 -10.32 -19.68 7.63
C ALA A 70 -10.48 -21.21 7.43
N SER A 71 -10.87 -21.61 6.22
CA SER A 71 -10.95 -23.03 5.85
C SER A 71 -9.59 -23.69 5.65
N ALA A 72 -8.54 -22.92 5.54
CA ALA A 72 -7.16 -23.38 5.40
C ALA A 72 -6.32 -22.92 6.60
N ALA A 73 -5.23 -23.63 6.87
CA ALA A 73 -4.29 -23.29 7.95
C ALA A 73 -2.86 -23.19 7.42
N GLY A 74 -2.01 -22.45 8.16
CA GLY A 74 -0.59 -22.34 7.88
C GLY A 74 -0.18 -20.98 7.33
N ILE A 75 1.00 -20.94 6.73
CA ILE A 75 1.61 -19.72 6.16
C ILE A 75 1.50 -19.76 4.64
N LEU A 76 0.94 -18.70 4.08
CA LEU A 76 0.90 -18.46 2.65
C LEU A 76 1.99 -17.43 2.28
N LYS A 77 2.93 -17.84 1.44
CA LYS A 77 3.92 -16.90 0.89
C LYS A 77 3.29 -16.12 -0.25
N VAL A 78 3.14 -14.82 -0.07
CA VAL A 78 2.56 -13.92 -1.07
C VAL A 78 3.65 -13.11 -1.75
N GLY A 79 3.62 -13.05 -3.07
CA GLY A 79 4.47 -12.19 -3.89
C GLY A 79 3.66 -11.04 -4.48
N TRP A 80 3.73 -9.86 -3.89
CA TRP A 80 3.09 -8.67 -4.41
C TRP A 80 3.81 -8.16 -5.65
N GLY A 81 3.15 -8.19 -6.80
CA GLY A 81 3.62 -7.48 -7.98
C GLY A 81 3.52 -5.97 -7.78
N VAL A 82 4.65 -5.31 -7.81
CA VAL A 82 4.77 -3.87 -7.52
C VAL A 82 5.49 -3.19 -8.67
N THR A 83 5.05 -1.97 -8.98
CA THR A 83 5.76 -1.08 -9.90
C THR A 83 6.06 -1.69 -11.27
N LEU A 84 5.03 -2.09 -12.00
CA LEU A 84 5.20 -2.47 -13.40
C LEU A 84 5.45 -1.20 -14.25
N VAL A 85 6.67 -1.04 -14.75
CA VAL A 85 7.06 0.03 -15.66
C VAL A 85 7.46 -0.56 -17.00
N LEU A 86 6.95 -0.01 -18.09
CA LEU A 86 7.18 -0.49 -19.45
C LEU A 86 7.59 0.67 -20.36
N ASP A 87 8.45 0.39 -21.33
CA ASP A 87 8.74 1.32 -22.43
C ASP A 87 7.45 1.52 -23.26
N MET A 88 7.01 2.76 -23.37
CA MET A 88 5.77 3.14 -24.05
C MET A 88 5.97 3.51 -25.52
N SER A 89 7.19 3.45 -26.03
CA SER A 89 7.52 3.87 -27.40
C SER A 89 7.01 2.88 -28.47
N ASP A 90 6.92 1.58 -28.14
CA ASP A 90 6.42 0.54 -29.06
C ASP A 90 5.36 -0.32 -28.36
N ASP A 91 4.14 -0.34 -28.92
CA ASP A 91 2.98 -1.05 -28.35
C ASP A 91 3.14 -2.58 -28.39
N LYS A 92 3.80 -3.13 -29.41
CA LYS A 92 4.04 -4.59 -29.51
C LYS A 92 5.10 -5.02 -28.49
N LEU A 93 6.19 -4.27 -28.40
CA LEU A 93 7.26 -4.49 -27.44
C LEU A 93 6.74 -4.40 -26.01
N ARG A 94 5.99 -3.34 -25.70
CA ARG A 94 5.35 -3.14 -24.40
C ARG A 94 4.47 -4.33 -23.98
N LYS A 95 3.60 -4.80 -24.89
CA LYS A 95 2.72 -5.96 -24.62
C LYS A 95 3.50 -7.24 -24.40
N LYS A 96 4.58 -7.46 -25.15
CA LYS A 96 5.44 -8.64 -25.02
C LYS A 96 6.20 -8.61 -23.69
N ALA A 97 6.85 -7.49 -23.36
CA ALA A 97 7.57 -7.28 -22.12
C ALA A 97 6.64 -7.42 -20.90
N GLY A 98 5.50 -6.75 -20.90
CA GLY A 98 4.53 -6.81 -19.80
C GLY A 98 3.99 -8.22 -19.54
N ARG A 99 3.68 -8.99 -20.60
CA ARG A 99 3.26 -10.39 -20.44
C ARG A 99 4.37 -11.25 -19.84
N GLY A 100 5.60 -11.10 -20.34
CA GLY A 100 6.74 -11.87 -19.87
C GLY A 100 7.05 -11.59 -18.40
N LEU A 101 7.07 -10.31 -18.00
CA LEU A 101 7.31 -9.90 -16.62
C LEU A 101 6.24 -10.44 -15.65
N LEU A 102 4.96 -10.32 -16.01
CA LEU A 102 3.88 -10.88 -15.19
C LEU A 102 3.97 -12.39 -15.08
N SER A 103 4.26 -13.08 -16.21
CA SER A 103 4.44 -14.53 -16.21
C SER A 103 5.64 -14.98 -15.35
N ARG A 104 6.71 -14.20 -15.33
CA ARG A 104 7.87 -14.48 -14.48
C ARG A 104 7.54 -14.38 -12.99
N CYS A 105 6.76 -13.35 -12.58
CA CYS A 105 6.28 -13.22 -11.21
C CYS A 105 5.35 -14.37 -10.80
N GLU A 106 4.44 -14.78 -11.69
CA GLU A 106 3.52 -15.91 -11.46
C GLU A 106 4.25 -17.24 -11.26
N ASN A 107 5.36 -17.42 -11.98
CA ASN A 107 6.17 -18.64 -11.96
C ASN A 107 7.40 -18.52 -11.05
N ASN A 108 7.32 -17.71 -10.00
CA ASN A 108 8.37 -17.55 -9.00
C ASN A 108 7.99 -18.27 -7.67
N PRO A 109 8.09 -19.62 -7.59
CA PRO A 109 7.73 -20.35 -6.39
C PRO A 109 8.71 -20.00 -5.24
N PRO A 110 8.26 -20.09 -3.99
CA PRO A 110 6.98 -20.62 -3.54
C PRO A 110 5.86 -19.54 -3.44
N TYR A 111 6.05 -18.40 -4.06
CA TYR A 111 5.19 -17.24 -3.87
C TYR A 111 3.91 -17.33 -4.70
N LEU A 112 2.78 -17.07 -4.03
CA LEU A 112 1.53 -16.79 -4.70
C LEU A 112 1.57 -15.34 -5.21
N PHE A 113 1.61 -15.18 -6.52
CA PHE A 113 1.58 -13.84 -7.11
C PHE A 113 0.22 -13.16 -6.92
N THR A 114 0.25 -11.90 -6.56
CA THR A 114 -0.93 -11.05 -6.41
C THR A 114 -0.62 -9.62 -6.80
N GLY A 115 -1.65 -8.85 -7.08
CA GLY A 115 -1.54 -7.43 -7.42
C GLY A 115 -2.49 -6.59 -6.60
N VAL A 116 -2.05 -5.41 -6.20
CA VAL A 116 -2.86 -4.44 -5.46
C VAL A 116 -2.96 -3.13 -6.23
N GLY A 117 -4.11 -2.45 -6.14
CA GLY A 117 -4.36 -1.23 -6.91
C GLY A 117 -4.55 -1.51 -8.41
N VAL A 118 -5.14 -2.65 -8.75
CA VAL A 118 -5.36 -3.07 -10.14
C VAL A 118 -6.23 -2.05 -10.88
N VAL A 119 -5.67 -1.41 -11.89
CA VAL A 119 -6.38 -0.46 -12.73
C VAL A 119 -7.19 -1.17 -13.83
N PRO A 120 -8.29 -0.58 -14.33
CA PRO A 120 -9.17 -1.23 -15.30
C PRO A 120 -8.45 -1.80 -16.54
N THR A 121 -7.41 -1.14 -16.99
CA THR A 121 -6.65 -1.53 -18.19
C THR A 121 -5.89 -2.86 -18.05
N ILE A 122 -5.57 -3.27 -16.81
CA ILE A 122 -4.86 -4.52 -16.52
C ILE A 122 -5.76 -5.60 -15.91
N GLU A 123 -7.03 -5.33 -15.63
CA GLU A 123 -7.97 -6.32 -15.08
C GLU A 123 -8.14 -7.54 -15.99
N GLU A 124 -8.36 -7.32 -17.29
CA GLU A 124 -8.55 -8.40 -18.24
C GLU A 124 -7.33 -9.33 -18.37
N PRO A 125 -6.09 -8.84 -18.44
CA PRO A 125 -4.89 -9.67 -18.27
C PRO A 125 -4.90 -10.55 -17.04
N TYR A 126 -5.29 -10.03 -15.86
CA TYR A 126 -5.39 -10.83 -14.62
C TYR A 126 -6.50 -11.88 -14.69
N LYS A 127 -7.70 -11.51 -15.14
CA LYS A 127 -8.84 -12.44 -15.25
C LYS A 127 -8.53 -13.62 -16.18
N ARG A 128 -7.89 -13.38 -17.34
CA ARG A 128 -7.44 -14.42 -18.27
C ARG A 128 -6.44 -15.40 -17.67
N ARG A 129 -5.73 -14.99 -16.63
CA ARG A 129 -4.80 -15.82 -15.86
C ARG A 129 -5.46 -16.51 -14.66
N GLY A 130 -6.78 -16.41 -14.50
CA GLY A 130 -7.52 -17.07 -13.43
C GLY A 130 -7.60 -16.28 -12.12
N TYR A 131 -7.24 -14.99 -12.12
CA TYR A 131 -7.39 -14.13 -10.94
C TYR A 131 -8.81 -13.56 -10.85
N ALA A 132 -9.32 -13.47 -9.64
CA ALA A 132 -10.48 -12.66 -9.30
C ALA A 132 -10.04 -11.24 -8.94
N ILE A 133 -10.75 -10.23 -9.43
CA ILE A 133 -10.53 -8.85 -9.03
C ILE A 133 -11.49 -8.53 -7.90
N ARG A 134 -10.95 -8.52 -6.67
CA ARG A 134 -11.71 -8.23 -5.46
C ARG A 134 -11.75 -6.71 -5.23
N ARG A 135 -12.97 -6.15 -5.18
CA ARG A 135 -13.23 -4.73 -4.88
C ARG A 135 -13.90 -4.54 -3.53
N ASP A 136 -14.29 -5.63 -2.93
CA ASP A 136 -15.01 -5.72 -1.66
C ASP A 136 -14.11 -6.03 -0.46
N SER A 137 -12.83 -6.35 -0.68
CA SER A 137 -11.91 -6.72 0.40
C SER A 137 -11.17 -5.53 1.00
N SER A 138 -10.91 -4.49 0.20
CA SER A 138 -10.19 -3.30 0.69
C SER A 138 -10.70 -2.01 0.08
N LYS A 139 -10.59 -0.93 0.86
CA LYS A 139 -10.96 0.42 0.45
C LYS A 139 -9.88 1.42 0.81
N MET A 140 -9.74 2.43 -0.02
CA MET A 140 -9.02 3.64 0.35
C MET A 140 -9.99 4.59 1.03
N TYR A 141 -9.65 5.01 2.23
CA TYR A 141 -10.39 5.99 3.02
C TYR A 141 -9.67 7.33 3.00
N ALA A 142 -10.42 8.42 2.95
CA ALA A 142 -9.83 9.74 2.89
C ALA A 142 -10.66 10.81 3.60
N ARG A 143 -9.96 11.85 4.08
CA ARG A 143 -10.53 13.13 4.49
C ARG A 143 -9.69 14.25 3.92
N PHE A 144 -10.31 15.27 3.34
CA PHE A 144 -9.61 16.43 2.83
C PHE A 144 -9.75 17.61 3.78
N SER A 145 -8.66 17.99 4.43
CA SER A 145 -8.59 19.16 5.32
C SER A 145 -8.70 20.46 4.54
N ARG A 146 -8.24 20.46 3.28
CA ARG A 146 -8.31 21.60 2.34
C ARG A 146 -9.11 21.23 1.09
N PRO A 147 -10.46 21.14 1.17
CA PRO A 147 -11.27 20.60 0.08
C PRO A 147 -11.07 21.27 -1.27
N ARG A 148 -10.94 22.61 -1.32
CA ARG A 148 -10.72 23.32 -2.60
C ARG A 148 -9.44 22.87 -3.31
N LYS A 149 -8.33 22.82 -2.57
CA LYS A 149 -7.04 22.39 -3.11
C LYS A 149 -7.06 20.92 -3.55
N ALA A 150 -7.64 20.08 -2.71
CA ALA A 150 -7.76 18.65 -3.01
C ALA A 150 -8.65 18.38 -4.25
N LEU A 151 -9.78 19.06 -4.38
CA LEU A 151 -10.66 18.94 -5.55
C LEU A 151 -10.00 19.42 -6.84
N ASN A 152 -9.31 20.56 -6.79
CA ASN A 152 -8.55 21.06 -7.93
C ASN A 152 -7.49 20.05 -8.38
N TYR A 153 -6.75 19.50 -7.44
CA TYR A 153 -5.77 18.44 -7.69
C TYR A 153 -6.38 17.19 -8.35
N LEU A 154 -7.55 16.75 -7.87
CA LEU A 154 -8.24 15.59 -8.40
C LEU A 154 -8.98 15.87 -9.72
N GLY A 155 -8.88 17.08 -10.26
CA GLY A 155 -9.67 17.49 -11.42
C GLY A 155 -11.18 17.43 -11.19
N LYS A 156 -11.63 17.60 -9.92
CA LYS A 156 -13.04 17.55 -9.54
C LYS A 156 -13.61 18.95 -9.39
N PRO A 157 -14.92 19.12 -9.68
CA PRO A 157 -15.55 20.42 -9.59
C PRO A 157 -15.45 21.06 -8.19
N ILE A 158 -15.00 22.31 -8.14
CA ILE A 158 -14.75 23.04 -6.88
C ILE A 158 -16.04 23.31 -6.10
N TYR A 159 -17.22 23.27 -6.72
CA TYR A 159 -18.49 23.47 -6.04
C TYR A 159 -18.81 22.39 -4.97
N TYR A 160 -18.10 21.24 -4.97
CA TYR A 160 -18.18 20.29 -3.87
C TYR A 160 -17.43 20.73 -2.60
N ALA A 161 -16.59 21.77 -2.66
CA ALA A 161 -15.79 22.21 -1.52
C ALA A 161 -16.61 22.64 -0.29
N PRO A 162 -17.77 23.34 -0.41
CA PRO A 162 -18.61 23.67 0.74
C PRO A 162 -19.16 22.42 1.46
N ILE A 163 -19.59 21.41 0.70
CA ILE A 163 -20.11 20.14 1.24
C ILE A 163 -19.01 19.43 2.05
N LEU A 164 -17.82 19.34 1.52
CA LEU A 164 -16.68 18.73 2.21
C LEU A 164 -16.25 19.54 3.45
N LYS A 165 -16.35 20.88 3.41
CA LYS A 165 -16.10 21.71 4.58
C LYS A 165 -17.13 21.46 5.68
N MET A 166 -18.41 21.36 5.32
CA MET A 166 -19.49 21.07 6.26
C MET A 166 -19.31 19.68 6.89
N ALA A 167 -18.98 18.67 6.07
CA ALA A 167 -18.63 17.35 6.57
C ALA A 167 -17.47 17.43 7.59
N ASN A 168 -16.40 18.17 7.26
CA ASN A 168 -15.27 18.35 8.20
C ASN A 168 -15.71 18.97 9.53
N LEU A 169 -16.63 19.94 9.55
CA LEU A 169 -17.14 20.55 10.79
C LEU A 169 -17.96 19.55 11.62
N ILE A 170 -18.85 18.80 10.98
CA ILE A 170 -19.67 17.78 11.64
C ILE A 170 -18.78 16.72 12.29
N TYR A 171 -17.78 16.22 11.56
CA TYR A 171 -16.87 15.21 12.10
C TYR A 171 -15.92 15.77 13.15
N LYS A 172 -15.47 17.03 13.05
CA LYS A 172 -14.64 17.66 14.07
C LYS A 172 -15.38 17.76 15.42
N SER A 173 -16.68 18.02 15.41
CA SER A 173 -17.48 18.10 16.63
C SER A 173 -17.74 16.74 17.29
N ARG A 174 -17.61 15.65 16.54
CA ARG A 174 -17.88 14.28 17.02
C ARG A 174 -16.64 13.51 17.46
N THR A 175 -15.45 13.97 17.08
CA THR A 175 -14.19 13.25 17.36
C THR A 175 -13.43 13.92 18.50
N SER A 176 -13.65 13.46 19.72
CA SER A 176 -12.77 13.71 20.85
C SER A 176 -11.87 12.47 21.02
N PHE A 177 -10.61 12.59 20.65
CA PHE A 177 -9.64 11.50 20.82
C PHE A 177 -9.03 11.58 22.22
N ASN A 178 -9.15 10.51 22.99
CA ASN A 178 -8.45 10.39 24.26
C ASN A 178 -7.01 9.89 24.00
N ASN A 179 -6.04 10.76 24.18
CA ASN A 179 -4.63 10.46 23.97
C ASN A 179 -3.93 9.94 25.24
N SER A 180 -4.59 9.84 26.39
CA SER A 180 -3.96 9.43 27.65
C SER A 180 -3.46 7.98 27.66
N ARG A 181 -4.00 7.15 26.76
CA ARG A 181 -3.65 5.74 26.58
C ARG A 181 -2.68 5.48 25.43
N LEU A 182 -2.20 6.55 24.79
CA LEU A 182 -1.35 6.44 23.62
C LEU A 182 0.08 6.78 23.96
N ARG A 183 1.00 5.92 23.58
CA ARG A 183 2.43 6.12 23.74
C ARG A 183 3.12 6.13 22.38
N LYS A 184 3.94 7.15 22.16
CA LYS A 184 4.82 7.19 20.97
C LYS A 184 6.01 6.27 21.19
N ILE A 185 6.36 5.51 20.16
CA ILE A 185 7.53 4.61 20.14
C ILE A 185 8.37 4.85 18.89
N GLU A 186 9.63 4.41 18.92
CA GLU A 186 10.55 4.47 17.77
C GLU A 186 10.75 3.09 17.15
N GLN A 187 10.62 2.04 17.95
CA GLN A 187 10.80 0.65 17.54
C GLN A 187 9.75 -0.25 18.20
N PHE A 188 9.41 -1.32 17.52
CA PHE A 188 8.52 -2.36 18.01
C PHE A 188 9.30 -3.40 18.82
N ASP A 189 8.71 -3.85 19.93
CA ASP A 189 9.22 -4.89 20.80
C ASP A 189 8.62 -6.25 20.40
N PRO A 190 9.42 -7.31 20.20
CA PRO A 190 8.93 -8.66 19.92
C PRO A 190 7.94 -9.22 20.96
N ALA A 191 7.95 -8.72 22.18
CA ALA A 191 6.99 -9.12 23.22
C ALA A 191 5.52 -8.92 22.82
N TRP A 192 5.24 -8.10 21.81
CA TRP A 192 3.88 -7.83 21.35
C TRP A 192 3.43 -8.67 20.16
N ASP A 193 4.33 -9.44 19.56
CA ASP A 193 4.06 -10.19 18.34
C ASP A 193 2.88 -11.16 18.49
N SER A 194 2.81 -11.89 19.61
CA SER A 194 1.72 -12.83 19.88
C SER A 194 0.37 -12.15 20.07
N LEU A 195 0.35 -10.97 20.69
CA LEU A 195 -0.88 -10.20 20.90
C LEU A 195 -1.44 -9.70 19.56
N TRP A 196 -0.58 -9.23 18.68
CA TRP A 196 -1.00 -8.73 17.36
C TRP A 196 -1.45 -9.86 16.44
N ASP A 197 -0.75 -11.00 16.49
CA ASP A 197 -1.15 -12.20 15.75
C ASP A 197 -2.54 -12.69 16.19
N ASP A 198 -2.81 -12.70 17.50
CA ASP A 198 -4.12 -13.04 18.05
C ASP A 198 -5.22 -12.06 17.60
N PHE A 199 -4.96 -10.76 17.57
CA PHE A 199 -5.94 -9.78 17.08
C PHE A 199 -6.26 -9.99 15.60
N LEU A 200 -5.27 -10.25 14.77
CA LEU A 200 -5.45 -10.45 13.35
C LEU A 200 -6.15 -11.76 13.05
N SER A 201 -5.77 -12.85 13.74
CA SER A 201 -6.32 -14.19 13.51
C SER A 201 -7.83 -14.27 13.80
N ARG A 202 -8.31 -13.48 14.77
CA ARG A 202 -9.74 -13.42 15.13
C ARG A 202 -10.57 -12.52 14.21
N GLN A 203 -9.95 -11.55 13.55
CA GLN A 203 -10.67 -10.56 12.77
C GLN A 203 -10.71 -10.87 11.27
N TYR A 204 -9.68 -11.57 10.76
CA TYR A 204 -9.49 -11.76 9.33
C TYR A 204 -9.20 -13.23 9.00
N ASP A 205 -9.69 -13.68 7.85
CA ASP A 205 -9.41 -15.02 7.34
C ASP A 205 -8.00 -15.14 6.76
N LEU A 206 -7.45 -14.02 6.28
CA LEU A 206 -6.08 -13.93 5.76
C LEU A 206 -5.47 -12.56 6.12
N TYR A 207 -4.26 -12.57 6.69
CA TYR A 207 -3.58 -11.34 7.10
C TYR A 207 -2.06 -11.47 6.94
N GLY A 208 -1.42 -10.35 6.59
CA GLY A 208 0.04 -10.26 6.57
C GLY A 208 0.64 -10.35 7.97
N VAL A 209 1.75 -11.06 8.09
CA VAL A 209 2.48 -11.17 9.36
C VAL A 209 2.91 -9.78 9.84
N ARG A 210 2.60 -9.45 11.09
CA ARG A 210 2.90 -8.18 11.76
C ARG A 210 3.75 -8.43 13.00
N ASN A 211 4.97 -8.95 12.80
CA ASN A 211 5.92 -9.06 13.90
C ASN A 211 6.85 -7.84 13.96
N ALA A 212 7.56 -7.69 15.09
CA ALA A 212 8.47 -6.58 15.31
C ALA A 212 9.59 -6.51 14.26
N GLU A 213 10.11 -7.65 13.81
CA GLU A 213 11.14 -7.70 12.76
C GLU A 213 10.63 -7.07 11.46
N TYR A 214 9.46 -7.48 10.97
CA TYR A 214 8.85 -6.95 9.76
C TYR A 214 8.53 -5.45 9.88
N LEU A 215 7.90 -5.06 10.99
CA LEU A 215 7.52 -3.67 11.22
C LEU A 215 8.76 -2.76 11.33
N ASN A 216 9.79 -3.14 12.09
CA ASN A 216 11.04 -2.39 12.21
C ASN A 216 11.79 -2.30 10.87
N TYR A 217 11.78 -3.38 10.06
CA TYR A 217 12.30 -3.32 8.70
C TYR A 217 11.55 -2.28 7.85
N LYS A 218 10.21 -2.24 7.90
CA LYS A 218 9.44 -1.23 7.17
C LYS A 218 9.71 0.19 7.66
N LEU A 219 9.88 0.39 8.97
CA LEU A 219 10.24 1.70 9.54
C LEU A 219 11.64 2.18 9.15
N SER A 220 12.57 1.27 8.83
CA SER A 220 13.93 1.59 8.41
C SER A 220 14.06 2.10 6.98
N GLN A 221 12.94 2.28 6.26
CA GLN A 221 12.94 2.73 4.88
C GLN A 221 13.66 4.08 4.73
N PRO A 222 14.66 4.19 3.85
CA PRO A 222 15.42 5.43 3.67
C PRO A 222 14.53 6.58 3.18
N ASN A 223 14.87 7.79 3.61
CA ASN A 223 14.17 9.02 3.25
C ASN A 223 12.69 9.08 3.68
N ARG A 224 12.30 8.27 4.69
CA ARG A 224 10.97 8.28 5.28
C ARG A 224 11.05 8.52 6.78
N SER A 225 10.12 9.32 7.30
CA SER A 225 9.97 9.57 8.73
C SER A 225 8.59 9.10 9.16
N TYR A 226 8.55 8.01 9.89
CA TYR A 226 7.33 7.44 10.40
C TYR A 226 7.04 7.92 11.83
N HIS A 227 5.76 8.06 12.12
CA HIS A 227 5.26 8.27 13.47
C HIS A 227 4.53 7.00 13.88
N VAL A 228 4.91 6.47 15.03
CA VAL A 228 4.34 5.23 15.56
C VAL A 228 3.77 5.52 16.96
N TYR A 229 2.51 5.13 17.14
CA TYR A 229 1.85 5.16 18.44
C TYR A 229 1.28 3.78 18.75
N VAL A 230 1.38 3.40 20.00
CA VAL A 230 0.80 2.18 20.55
C VAL A 230 -0.25 2.54 21.59
N HIS A 231 -1.25 1.69 21.72
CA HIS A 231 -2.34 1.83 22.67
C HIS A 231 -2.15 0.87 23.85
N ASP A 232 -2.48 1.28 25.08
CA ASP A 232 -2.33 0.48 26.29
C ASP A 232 -3.14 -0.83 26.25
N ASP A 233 -4.31 -0.82 25.60
CA ASP A 233 -5.14 -2.03 25.40
C ASP A 233 -4.62 -2.90 24.23
N GLY A 234 -3.43 -2.63 23.72
CA GLY A 234 -2.84 -3.25 22.54
C GLY A 234 -3.23 -2.54 21.23
N GLY A 235 -2.51 -2.85 20.18
CA GLY A 235 -2.67 -2.20 18.88
C GLY A 235 -1.71 -1.03 18.67
N TYR A 236 -1.62 -0.62 17.41
CA TYR A 236 -0.73 0.47 16.99
C TYR A 236 -1.25 1.18 15.75
N ILE A 237 -0.71 2.36 15.51
CA ILE A 237 -0.81 3.09 14.24
C ILE A 237 0.57 3.49 13.76
N ILE A 238 0.78 3.38 12.45
CA ILE A 238 1.95 3.89 11.75
C ILE A 238 1.47 4.88 10.69
N PHE A 239 1.98 6.10 10.72
CA PHE A 239 1.66 7.09 9.71
C PHE A 239 2.87 7.99 9.40
N ARG A 240 2.81 8.66 8.25
CA ARG A 240 3.83 9.62 7.82
C ARG A 240 3.24 10.75 6.99
N LEU A 241 4.01 11.81 6.80
CA LEU A 241 3.75 12.79 5.77
C LEU A 241 4.22 12.24 4.41
N ALA A 242 3.31 12.15 3.47
CA ALA A 242 3.61 11.80 2.09
C ALA A 242 3.55 13.07 1.24
N ILE A 243 4.58 13.32 0.44
CA ILE A 243 4.67 14.48 -0.45
C ILE A 243 4.80 13.97 -1.87
N HIS A 244 3.80 14.27 -2.69
CA HIS A 244 3.86 13.96 -4.11
C HIS A 244 4.68 15.03 -4.84
N ARG A 245 5.92 14.73 -5.20
CA ARG A 245 6.89 15.73 -5.71
C ARG A 245 6.44 16.46 -6.95
N ILE A 246 5.78 15.77 -7.90
CA ILE A 246 5.35 16.37 -9.18
C ILE A 246 4.19 17.35 -8.98
N ARG A 247 3.35 17.11 -7.95
CA ARG A 247 2.09 17.83 -7.77
C ARG A 247 2.03 18.63 -6.47
N ASP A 248 3.13 18.68 -5.71
CA ASP A 248 3.23 19.33 -4.38
C ASP A 248 2.04 19.01 -3.45
N LEU A 249 1.54 17.79 -3.54
CA LEU A 249 0.44 17.32 -2.72
C LEU A 249 0.98 16.74 -1.43
N LYS A 250 0.64 17.36 -0.31
CA LYS A 250 0.97 16.88 1.04
C LYS A 250 -0.21 16.13 1.62
N LEU A 251 -0.04 14.86 1.96
CA LEU A 251 -1.06 14.04 2.61
C LEU A 251 -0.45 13.33 3.83
N VAL A 252 -1.20 13.23 4.90
CA VAL A 252 -0.88 12.27 5.95
C VAL A 252 -1.37 10.91 5.51
N LYS A 253 -0.48 9.94 5.49
CA LYS A 253 -0.75 8.58 5.08
C LYS A 253 -0.70 7.66 6.28
N ILE A 254 -1.82 7.05 6.62
CA ILE A 254 -1.85 5.95 7.59
C ILE A 254 -1.35 4.71 6.86
N CYS A 255 -0.15 4.27 7.21
CA CYS A 255 0.55 3.18 6.56
C CYS A 255 0.09 1.82 7.09
N ASP A 256 -0.18 1.74 8.39
CA ASP A 256 -0.70 0.55 9.05
C ASP A 256 -1.51 0.91 10.30
N LEU A 257 -2.53 0.11 10.61
CA LEU A 257 -3.41 0.30 11.77
C LEU A 257 -3.89 -1.07 12.26
N LEU A 258 -3.61 -1.38 13.51
CA LEU A 258 -3.97 -2.64 14.14
C LEU A 258 -4.50 -2.43 15.56
N GLY A 259 -5.37 -3.32 16.01
CA GLY A 259 -5.90 -3.34 17.38
C GLY A 259 -7.38 -3.70 17.41
N GLN A 260 -7.95 -3.68 18.60
CA GLN A 260 -9.39 -3.75 18.79
C GLN A 260 -10.09 -2.49 18.27
N GLU A 261 -11.36 -2.57 17.95
CA GLU A 261 -12.15 -1.48 17.34
C GLU A 261 -11.99 -0.14 18.08
N ARG A 262 -12.13 -0.15 19.42
CA ARG A 262 -11.97 1.05 20.24
C ARG A 262 -10.56 1.62 20.17
N ALA A 263 -9.55 0.76 20.28
CA ALA A 263 -8.15 1.16 20.19
C ALA A 263 -7.81 1.74 18.81
N LYS A 264 -8.26 1.10 17.72
CA LYS A 264 -8.09 1.62 16.35
C LYS A 264 -8.67 3.02 16.21
N PHE A 265 -9.86 3.27 16.76
CA PHE A 265 -10.48 4.60 16.72
C PHE A 265 -9.63 5.65 17.43
N GLU A 266 -9.18 5.38 18.66
CA GLU A 266 -8.33 6.30 19.43
C GLU A 266 -6.95 6.50 18.76
N LEU A 267 -6.37 5.46 18.17
CA LEU A 267 -5.09 5.48 17.46
C LEU A 267 -5.09 6.39 16.21
N ILE A 268 -6.23 6.62 15.57
CA ILE A 268 -6.31 7.55 14.43
C ILE A 268 -6.12 9.01 14.88
N GLY A 269 -6.38 9.32 16.15
CA GLY A 269 -6.27 10.67 16.72
C GLY A 269 -4.94 11.37 16.46
N PRO A 270 -3.78 10.79 16.79
CA PRO A 270 -2.46 11.34 16.48
C PRO A 270 -2.26 11.70 15.02
N ALA A 271 -2.69 10.85 14.08
CA ALA A 271 -2.58 11.13 12.65
C ALA A 271 -3.47 12.31 12.22
N MET A 272 -4.68 12.42 12.81
CA MET A 272 -5.57 13.56 12.59
C MET A 272 -4.99 14.87 13.12
N LYS A 273 -4.38 14.84 14.31
CA LYS A 273 -3.70 16.00 14.90
C LYS A 273 -2.51 16.41 14.04
N PHE A 274 -1.65 15.47 13.67
CA PHE A 274 -0.50 15.68 12.81
C PHE A 274 -0.89 16.27 11.44
N ASN A 275 -1.99 15.81 10.85
CA ASN A 275 -2.51 16.38 9.59
C ASN A 275 -2.83 17.88 9.71
N LEU A 276 -3.34 18.34 10.85
CA LEU A 276 -3.60 19.76 11.09
C LEU A 276 -2.31 20.55 11.29
N GLU A 277 -1.36 20.00 12.06
CA GLU A 277 -0.06 20.62 12.35
C GLU A 277 0.81 20.77 11.10
N GLN A 278 0.81 19.78 10.22
CA GLN A 278 1.60 19.80 8.98
C GLN A 278 0.98 20.62 7.85
N ASP A 279 -0.18 21.23 8.07
CA ASP A 279 -0.89 21.99 7.06
C ASP A 279 -1.13 21.17 5.77
N SER A 280 -1.36 19.86 5.93
CA SER A 280 -1.51 18.94 4.81
C SER A 280 -2.88 19.07 4.14
N TYR A 281 -3.01 18.58 2.91
CA TYR A 281 -4.28 18.65 2.15
C TYR A 281 -5.33 17.68 2.66
N GLY A 282 -4.89 16.63 3.35
CA GLY A 282 -5.77 15.62 3.92
C GLY A 282 -5.04 14.43 4.49
N ILE A 283 -5.82 13.45 4.86
CA ILE A 283 -5.36 12.17 5.39
C ILE A 283 -5.96 11.03 4.57
N ILE A 284 -5.16 10.02 4.31
CA ILE A 284 -5.56 8.82 3.58
C ILE A 284 -5.15 7.56 4.34
N ALA A 285 -5.94 6.51 4.20
CA ALA A 285 -5.64 5.17 4.68
C ALA A 285 -6.05 4.13 3.64
N LEU A 286 -5.34 3.02 3.57
CA LEU A 286 -5.81 1.78 2.96
C LEU A 286 -6.16 0.83 4.10
N GLY A 287 -7.33 0.24 4.05
CA GLY A 287 -7.78 -0.69 5.08
C GLY A 287 -8.83 -1.64 4.55
N SER A 288 -9.10 -2.67 5.33
CA SER A 288 -10.13 -3.66 5.06
C SER A 288 -11.52 -3.04 5.13
N VAL A 289 -12.48 -3.65 4.47
CA VAL A 289 -13.89 -3.19 4.53
C VAL A 289 -14.49 -3.38 5.91
N GLU A 290 -14.02 -4.34 6.67
CA GLU A 290 -14.37 -4.60 8.06
C GLU A 290 -14.10 -3.39 8.97
N ASP A 291 -13.08 -2.60 8.65
CA ASP A 291 -12.70 -1.40 9.40
C ASP A 291 -13.42 -0.13 8.91
N GLU A 292 -14.33 -0.23 7.95
CA GLU A 292 -15.00 0.95 7.35
C GLU A 292 -15.67 1.83 8.41
N ALA A 293 -16.36 1.23 9.38
CA ALA A 293 -17.04 1.97 10.44
C ALA A 293 -16.05 2.78 11.29
N ILE A 294 -14.88 2.21 11.59
CA ILE A 294 -13.82 2.86 12.36
C ILE A 294 -13.28 4.09 11.61
N TYR A 295 -12.93 3.93 10.35
CA TYR A 295 -12.42 5.04 9.54
C TYR A 295 -13.47 6.15 9.35
N ARG A 296 -14.73 5.78 9.10
CA ARG A 296 -15.83 6.75 8.95
C ARG A 296 -16.11 7.51 10.25
N ASN A 297 -16.15 6.80 11.38
CA ASN A 297 -16.35 7.41 12.71
C ASN A 297 -15.19 8.34 13.07
N ALA A 298 -13.97 8.01 12.69
CA ALA A 298 -12.81 8.89 12.82
C ALA A 298 -12.79 10.05 11.82
N GLY A 299 -13.76 10.12 10.92
CA GLY A 299 -13.94 11.24 9.98
C GLY A 299 -13.24 11.07 8.64
N LEU A 300 -12.77 9.89 8.26
CA LEU A 300 -12.32 9.56 6.91
C LEU A 300 -13.54 9.12 6.08
N TYR A 301 -14.37 10.07 5.70
CA TYR A 301 -15.72 9.85 5.16
C TYR A 301 -15.76 9.56 3.65
N ILE A 302 -14.68 9.81 2.93
CA ILE A 302 -14.56 9.47 1.52
C ILE A 302 -13.99 8.07 1.45
N SER A 303 -14.68 7.16 0.77
CA SER A 303 -14.17 5.81 0.53
C SER A 303 -14.34 5.40 -0.92
N ARG A 304 -13.39 4.64 -1.43
CA ARG A 304 -13.46 3.99 -2.74
C ARG A 304 -12.86 2.59 -2.68
N PRO A 305 -13.41 1.63 -3.42
CA PRO A 305 -12.79 0.32 -3.56
C PRO A 305 -11.34 0.44 -4.02
N TYR A 306 -10.49 -0.41 -3.48
CA TYR A 306 -9.10 -0.55 -3.91
C TYR A 306 -8.86 -1.98 -4.40
N PRO A 307 -8.93 -2.22 -5.71
CA PRO A 307 -8.99 -3.57 -6.24
C PRO A 307 -7.73 -4.39 -5.97
N ILE A 308 -7.92 -5.65 -5.59
CA ILE A 308 -6.85 -6.63 -5.38
C ILE A 308 -7.08 -7.78 -6.36
N ALA A 309 -6.04 -8.19 -7.09
CA ALA A 309 -6.05 -9.40 -7.88
C ALA A 309 -5.58 -10.57 -7.04
N LEU A 310 -6.46 -11.50 -6.74
CA LEU A 310 -6.18 -12.74 -5.99
C LEU A 310 -6.61 -13.96 -6.79
N ARG A 311 -5.98 -15.10 -6.56
CA ARG A 311 -6.49 -16.37 -7.08
C ARG A 311 -7.87 -16.64 -6.46
N LYS A 312 -8.73 -17.30 -7.23
CA LYS A 312 -10.16 -17.47 -6.88
C LYS A 312 -10.40 -18.28 -5.60
N ASP A 313 -9.43 -19.09 -5.21
CA ASP A 313 -9.47 -20.01 -4.08
C ASP A 313 -9.03 -19.39 -2.73
N ILE A 314 -8.74 -18.08 -2.71
CA ILE A 314 -8.22 -17.42 -1.52
C ILE A 314 -9.29 -16.57 -0.82
N ALA A 315 -9.22 -16.62 0.48
CA ALA A 315 -9.97 -16.05 1.59
C ALA A 315 -10.90 -14.84 1.33
N GLU A 316 -12.00 -14.80 2.10
CA GLU A 316 -13.04 -13.78 1.99
C GLU A 316 -12.69 -12.48 2.71
N LYS A 317 -12.25 -12.57 3.97
CA LYS A 317 -11.88 -11.40 4.80
C LYS A 317 -10.38 -11.25 4.89
N MET A 318 -9.85 -10.22 4.27
CA MET A 318 -8.41 -10.00 4.18
C MET A 318 -8.01 -8.69 4.82
N HIS A 319 -7.01 -8.72 5.72
CA HIS A 319 -6.36 -7.51 6.21
C HIS A 319 -5.32 -7.04 5.20
N VAL A 320 -5.52 -5.84 4.68
CA VAL A 320 -4.60 -5.20 3.72
C VAL A 320 -4.43 -3.73 4.07
N THR A 321 -3.17 -3.31 4.19
CA THR A 321 -2.79 -1.92 4.42
C THR A 321 -1.71 -1.47 3.43
N PHE A 322 -1.28 -0.24 3.51
CA PHE A 322 -0.18 0.24 2.67
C PHE A 322 1.14 -0.50 2.92
N PHE A 323 1.33 -1.08 4.12
CA PHE A 323 2.55 -1.82 4.44
C PHE A 323 2.62 -3.21 3.81
N ASP A 324 1.51 -3.80 3.39
CA ASP A 324 1.51 -5.14 2.77
C ASP A 324 2.21 -5.17 1.41
N SER A 325 2.35 -4.02 0.76
CA SER A 325 3.03 -3.88 -0.53
C SER A 325 3.99 -2.69 -0.52
N ASP A 326 4.39 -2.21 -1.70
CA ASP A 326 5.13 -0.96 -1.86
C ASP A 326 4.23 0.29 -1.97
N LEU A 327 2.94 0.13 -1.78
CA LEU A 327 1.99 1.25 -1.85
C LEU A 327 2.34 2.38 -0.89
N ASP A 328 3.09 2.09 0.18
CA ASP A 328 3.67 3.12 1.01
C ASP A 328 4.73 3.95 0.27
N ASN A 329 5.39 3.38 -0.72
CA ASN A 329 6.38 4.06 -1.56
C ASN A 329 5.76 4.94 -2.64
N LEU A 330 4.49 4.69 -2.97
CA LEU A 330 3.75 5.53 -3.91
C LEU A 330 3.37 6.82 -3.21
N TRP A 331 4.03 7.93 -3.52
CA TRP A 331 3.83 9.31 -3.00
C TRP A 331 4.88 9.78 -2.01
#